data_3f1e4082f493ae92dbec11b45a8433c8
#
_entry.id   3f1e4082f493ae92dbec11b45a8433c8
#
_cell.length_a   1.000
_cell.length_b   1.000
_cell.length_c   1.000
_cell.angle_alpha   90.00
_cell.angle_beta   90.00
_cell.angle_gamma   90.00
#
_symmetry.space_group_name_H-M   'P 1'
#
loop_
_entity.id
_entity.type
_entity.pdbx_description
1 polymer ?
#
loop_
_entity_poly.entity_id
_entity_poly.type
_entity_poly.pdbx_seq_one_letter_code
_entity_poly.pdbx_strand_id
1 'polypeptide(L)'
;MVVAALFYAFYAVFVKYSGFEGIGSWEILFFRSIFGVVLFYGVMRFSGITLSTTHPWQHLIRSMCGTLSIICGIYSVSHLNIGLAMTLNYTSPLFVGAYILTTSLLHHARVNWGLMAMVLFGFIGVVIMLGPTIGPHEYYAAVVGLAAGFFTANATTFVKKLGMLHEPETRIIFYLVLVGAICGLIGTFLTGGFHPWSVKGALYILGLCICATGGQFCLTRAFSRGNLVLSSSLQYTVILFSTILGEILFLEPATFPVICGMLIIVFSGLMSSYFVRRENKFLKEKAKASQSKTA
;
A
#
# COMPACT_ATOMS: atom_id res chain seq x y z
N MET A 1 -0.05 7.59 10.94
CA MET A 1 -0.69 6.55 10.13
C MET A 1 -2.17 6.85 9.86
N VAL A 2 -2.99 7.19 10.87
CA VAL A 2 -4.42 7.53 10.66
C VAL A 2 -4.60 8.69 9.66
N VAL A 3 -3.78 9.74 9.73
CA VAL A 3 -3.79 10.83 8.74
C VAL A 3 -3.47 10.33 7.32
N ALA A 4 -2.51 9.40 7.19
CA ALA A 4 -2.23 8.77 5.90
C ALA A 4 -3.44 7.97 5.39
N ALA A 5 -4.13 7.26 6.29
CA ALA A 5 -5.32 6.50 5.97
C ALA A 5 -6.45 7.39 5.43
N LEU A 6 -6.68 8.54 6.04
CA LEU A 6 -7.66 9.52 5.59
C LEU A 6 -7.31 10.07 4.20
N PHE A 7 -6.05 10.46 3.98
CA PHE A 7 -5.58 10.88 2.66
C PHE A 7 -5.79 9.81 1.59
N TYR A 8 -5.49 8.53 1.88
CA TYR A 8 -5.68 7.46 0.92
C TYR A 8 -7.14 7.12 0.65
N ALA A 9 -8.03 7.29 1.63
CA ALA A 9 -9.46 7.14 1.41
C ALA A 9 -9.99 8.23 0.45
N PHE A 10 -9.64 9.50 0.65
CA PHE A 10 -9.97 10.57 -0.30
C PHE A 10 -9.28 10.40 -1.66
N TYR A 11 -8.03 9.93 -1.67
CA TYR A 11 -7.34 9.58 -2.90
C TYR A 11 -8.15 8.57 -3.73
N ALA A 12 -8.68 7.51 -3.11
CA ALA A 12 -9.49 6.51 -3.80
C ALA A 12 -10.78 7.12 -4.38
N VAL A 13 -11.42 8.03 -3.67
CA VAL A 13 -12.59 8.80 -4.15
C VAL A 13 -12.22 9.59 -5.42
N PHE A 14 -11.12 10.33 -5.40
CA PHE A 14 -10.69 11.10 -6.57
C PHE A 14 -10.25 10.21 -7.74
N VAL A 15 -9.63 9.04 -7.48
CA VAL A 15 -9.33 8.05 -8.53
C VAL A 15 -10.61 7.61 -9.22
N LYS A 16 -11.65 7.31 -8.45
CA LYS A 16 -12.94 6.86 -9.03
C LYS A 16 -13.64 7.94 -9.83
N TYR A 17 -13.69 9.17 -9.30
CA TYR A 17 -14.23 10.31 -10.06
C TYR A 17 -13.44 10.61 -11.34
N SER A 18 -12.11 10.48 -11.30
CA SER A 18 -11.27 10.63 -12.50
C SER A 18 -11.58 9.55 -13.54
N GLY A 19 -11.84 8.31 -13.10
CA GLY A 19 -12.27 7.23 -13.99
C GLY A 19 -13.60 7.51 -14.68
N PHE A 20 -14.57 8.13 -14.00
CA PHE A 20 -15.85 8.53 -14.62
C PHE A 20 -15.70 9.64 -15.68
N GLU A 21 -14.66 10.47 -15.57
CA GLU A 21 -14.32 11.47 -16.60
C GLU A 21 -13.49 10.84 -17.77
N GLY A 22 -13.29 9.52 -17.77
CA GLY A 22 -12.54 8.80 -18.82
C GLY A 22 -11.02 8.87 -18.70
N ILE A 23 -10.49 9.40 -17.59
CA ILE A 23 -9.05 9.51 -17.37
C ILE A 23 -8.47 8.13 -17.07
N GLY A 24 -7.50 7.69 -17.88
CA GLY A 24 -6.90 6.36 -17.80
C GLY A 24 -6.03 6.17 -16.56
N SER A 25 -5.91 4.92 -16.09
CA SER A 25 -5.12 4.60 -14.89
C SER A 25 -3.63 4.98 -15.02
N TRP A 26 -3.05 4.87 -16.20
CA TRP A 26 -1.66 5.28 -16.47
C TRP A 26 -1.49 6.80 -16.43
N GLU A 27 -2.48 7.52 -16.93
CA GLU A 27 -2.53 8.97 -16.91
C GLU A 27 -2.65 9.48 -15.45
N ILE A 28 -3.50 8.87 -14.64
CA ILE A 28 -3.58 9.13 -13.20
C ILE A 28 -2.23 8.87 -12.52
N LEU A 29 -1.56 7.75 -12.83
CA LEU A 29 -0.23 7.45 -12.30
C LEU A 29 0.79 8.52 -12.69
N PHE A 30 0.77 8.98 -13.94
CA PHE A 30 1.69 10.01 -14.43
C PHE A 30 1.50 11.32 -13.67
N PHE A 31 0.27 11.87 -13.63
CA PHE A 31 0.04 13.20 -13.02
C PHE A 31 0.29 13.21 -11.51
N ARG A 32 -0.13 12.17 -10.79
CA ARG A 32 0.19 12.08 -9.37
C ARG A 32 1.70 11.99 -9.12
N SER A 33 2.41 11.33 -10.00
CA SER A 33 3.84 11.11 -9.85
C SER A 33 4.64 12.33 -10.23
N ILE A 34 4.31 13.01 -11.33
CA ILE A 34 5.01 14.26 -11.73
C ILE A 34 4.78 15.37 -10.69
N PHE A 35 3.57 15.50 -10.15
CA PHE A 35 3.29 16.40 -9.03
C PHE A 35 4.18 16.10 -7.82
N GLY A 36 4.32 14.81 -7.48
CA GLY A 36 5.22 14.35 -6.41
C GLY A 36 6.68 14.66 -6.70
N VAL A 37 7.16 14.46 -7.95
CA VAL A 37 8.54 14.78 -8.36
C VAL A 37 8.82 16.26 -8.12
N VAL A 38 7.95 17.15 -8.62
CA VAL A 38 8.13 18.60 -8.45
C VAL A 38 8.17 18.99 -6.97
N LEU A 39 7.20 18.49 -6.18
CA LEU A 39 7.11 18.83 -4.77
C LEU A 39 8.31 18.30 -3.97
N PHE A 40 8.64 17.01 -4.08
CA PHE A 40 9.72 16.42 -3.28
C PHE A 40 11.10 16.86 -3.73
N TYR A 41 11.28 17.15 -5.02
CA TYR A 41 12.51 17.81 -5.48
C TYR A 41 12.69 19.19 -4.85
N GLY A 42 11.60 19.99 -4.83
CA GLY A 42 11.61 21.30 -4.15
C GLY A 42 11.95 21.16 -2.67
N VAL A 43 11.26 20.27 -1.94
CA VAL A 43 11.53 20.02 -0.52
C VAL A 43 12.99 19.60 -0.28
N MET A 44 13.54 18.71 -1.11
CA MET A 44 14.94 18.27 -1.00
C MET A 44 15.91 19.43 -1.22
N ARG A 45 15.67 20.29 -2.22
CA ARG A 45 16.52 21.47 -2.49
C ARG A 45 16.53 22.44 -1.34
N PHE A 46 15.35 22.73 -0.76
CA PHE A 46 15.25 23.64 0.40
C PHE A 46 15.83 23.04 1.69
N SER A 47 15.78 21.70 1.83
CA SER A 47 16.31 21.00 3.01
C SER A 47 17.78 20.60 2.89
N GLY A 48 18.46 20.93 1.78
CA GLY A 48 19.86 20.54 1.54
C GLY A 48 20.09 19.03 1.35
N ILE A 49 19.03 18.26 1.06
CA ILE A 49 19.12 16.81 0.87
C ILE A 49 19.57 16.53 -0.57
N THR A 50 20.68 15.79 -0.72
CA THR A 50 21.21 15.40 -2.04
C THR A 50 20.41 14.28 -2.68
N LEU A 51 20.37 14.23 -4.02
CA LEU A 51 19.78 13.10 -4.77
C LEU A 51 20.63 11.83 -4.66
N SER A 52 21.95 11.98 -4.46
CA SER A 52 22.86 10.83 -4.37
C SER A 52 22.53 9.94 -3.18
N THR A 53 22.55 8.62 -3.40
CA THR A 53 22.35 7.60 -2.38
C THR A 53 23.44 6.54 -2.46
N THR A 54 23.80 5.96 -1.32
CA THR A 54 24.71 4.81 -1.23
C THR A 54 23.99 3.48 -1.44
N HIS A 55 22.64 3.50 -1.56
CA HIS A 55 21.80 2.31 -1.63
C HIS A 55 20.88 2.29 -2.86
N PRO A 56 21.40 2.46 -4.11
CA PRO A 56 20.57 2.63 -5.30
C PRO A 56 19.69 1.41 -5.60
N TRP A 57 20.19 0.21 -5.32
CA TRP A 57 19.46 -1.03 -5.57
C TRP A 57 18.21 -1.15 -4.69
N GLN A 58 18.31 -0.79 -3.40
CA GLN A 58 17.15 -0.80 -2.50
C GLN A 58 16.10 0.23 -2.91
N HIS A 59 16.52 1.41 -3.36
CA HIS A 59 15.62 2.43 -3.91
C HIS A 59 14.94 1.94 -5.19
N LEU A 60 15.67 1.26 -6.09
CA LEU A 60 15.11 0.73 -7.33
C LEU A 60 14.02 -0.32 -7.05
N ILE A 61 14.32 -1.35 -6.25
CA ILE A 61 13.34 -2.39 -5.91
C ILE A 61 12.12 -1.77 -5.20
N ARG A 62 12.35 -0.88 -4.23
CA ARG A 62 11.30 -0.14 -3.52
C ARG A 62 10.40 0.60 -4.51
N SER A 63 10.98 1.31 -5.47
CA SER A 63 10.25 2.13 -6.42
C SER A 63 9.49 1.29 -7.44
N MET A 64 10.09 0.23 -7.96
CA MET A 64 9.42 -0.70 -8.88
C MET A 64 8.23 -1.39 -8.22
N CYS A 65 8.42 -2.01 -7.04
CA CYS A 65 7.32 -2.63 -6.29
C CYS A 65 6.25 -1.59 -5.93
N GLY A 66 6.65 -0.39 -5.50
CA GLY A 66 5.72 0.68 -5.18
C GLY A 66 4.91 1.16 -6.38
N THR A 67 5.54 1.34 -7.53
CA THR A 67 4.86 1.76 -8.77
C THR A 67 3.89 0.68 -9.26
N LEU A 68 4.30 -0.59 -9.25
CA LEU A 68 3.41 -1.72 -9.57
C LEU A 68 2.22 -1.78 -8.62
N SER A 69 2.44 -1.61 -7.31
CA SER A 69 1.35 -1.55 -6.35
C SER A 69 0.37 -0.41 -6.66
N ILE A 70 0.90 0.77 -6.98
CA ILE A 70 0.08 1.96 -7.24
C ILE A 70 -0.77 1.78 -8.49
N ILE A 71 -0.20 1.32 -9.61
CA ILE A 71 -0.98 1.15 -10.85
C ILE A 71 -2.04 0.06 -10.69
N CYS A 72 -1.69 -1.06 -10.04
CA CYS A 72 -2.65 -2.10 -9.72
C CYS A 72 -3.78 -1.59 -8.80
N GLY A 73 -3.43 -0.77 -7.81
CA GLY A 73 -4.41 -0.14 -6.89
C GLY A 73 -5.33 0.84 -7.62
N ILE A 74 -4.80 1.72 -8.49
CA ILE A 74 -5.59 2.64 -9.30
C ILE A 74 -6.57 1.85 -10.17
N TYR A 75 -6.09 0.84 -10.89
CA TYR A 75 -6.92 0.00 -11.73
C TYR A 75 -8.04 -0.68 -10.93
N SER A 76 -7.71 -1.26 -9.79
CA SER A 76 -8.69 -1.92 -8.92
C SER A 76 -9.77 -0.95 -8.41
N VAL A 77 -9.38 0.25 -7.92
CA VAL A 77 -10.32 1.28 -7.44
C VAL A 77 -11.22 1.81 -8.56
N SER A 78 -10.71 1.89 -9.80
CA SER A 78 -11.49 2.36 -10.94
C SER A 78 -12.57 1.36 -11.39
N HIS A 79 -12.40 0.07 -11.09
CA HIS A 79 -13.28 -1.00 -11.60
C HIS A 79 -14.08 -1.74 -10.52
N LEU A 80 -13.75 -1.53 -9.24
CA LEU A 80 -14.43 -2.16 -8.10
C LEU A 80 -15.02 -1.10 -7.16
N ASN A 81 -15.83 -1.57 -6.21
CA ASN A 81 -16.24 -0.76 -5.06
C ASN A 81 -15.01 -0.33 -4.27
N ILE A 82 -14.96 0.94 -3.84
CA ILE A 82 -13.79 1.51 -3.16
C ILE A 82 -13.40 0.69 -1.94
N GLY A 83 -14.38 0.31 -1.09
CA GLY A 83 -14.14 -0.50 0.10
C GLY A 83 -13.51 -1.85 -0.23
N LEU A 84 -14.00 -2.54 -1.26
CA LEU A 84 -13.47 -3.81 -1.75
C LEU A 84 -12.04 -3.65 -2.29
N ALA A 85 -11.81 -2.70 -3.19
CA ALA A 85 -10.51 -2.45 -3.80
C ALA A 85 -9.46 -2.09 -2.75
N MET A 86 -9.80 -1.23 -1.80
CA MET A 86 -8.89 -0.85 -0.71
C MET A 86 -8.63 -2.01 0.24
N THR A 87 -9.63 -2.86 0.53
CA THR A 87 -9.39 -4.05 1.36
C THR A 87 -8.39 -4.99 0.70
N LEU A 88 -8.54 -5.27 -0.59
CA LEU A 88 -7.59 -6.12 -1.35
C LEU A 88 -6.18 -5.54 -1.34
N ASN A 89 -6.03 -4.25 -1.58
CA ASN A 89 -4.74 -3.58 -1.54
C ASN A 89 -4.10 -3.62 -0.13
N TYR A 90 -4.91 -3.52 0.93
CA TYR A 90 -4.44 -3.60 2.31
C TYR A 90 -4.38 -5.02 2.89
N THR A 91 -4.37 -6.07 2.06
CA THR A 91 -3.96 -7.43 2.46
C THR A 91 -2.43 -7.54 2.63
N SER A 92 -1.67 -6.47 2.37
CA SER A 92 -0.21 -6.47 2.46
C SER A 92 0.38 -7.06 3.75
N PRO A 93 -0.17 -6.88 4.97
CA PRO A 93 0.34 -7.54 6.17
C PRO A 93 0.23 -9.07 6.14
N LEU A 94 -0.76 -9.62 5.43
CA LEU A 94 -0.89 -11.08 5.24
C LEU A 94 0.26 -11.63 4.39
N PHE A 95 0.63 -10.92 3.31
CA PHE A 95 1.78 -11.29 2.48
C PHE A 95 3.10 -11.16 3.23
N VAL A 96 3.27 -10.14 4.09
CA VAL A 96 4.43 -10.03 4.98
C VAL A 96 4.49 -11.22 5.93
N GLY A 97 3.38 -11.61 6.54
CA GLY A 97 3.27 -12.79 7.39
C GLY A 97 3.61 -14.07 6.65
N ALA A 98 3.08 -14.26 5.43
CA ALA A 98 3.38 -15.40 4.58
C ALA A 98 4.88 -15.47 4.21
N TYR A 99 5.51 -14.32 3.90
CA TYR A 99 6.94 -14.24 3.63
C TYR A 99 7.79 -14.68 4.84
N ILE A 100 7.45 -14.21 6.05
CA ILE A 100 8.13 -14.61 7.28
C ILE A 100 8.00 -16.12 7.51
N LEU A 101 6.82 -16.69 7.29
CA LEU A 101 6.59 -18.13 7.43
C LEU A 101 7.42 -18.93 6.41
N THR A 102 7.42 -18.51 5.15
CA THR A 102 8.17 -19.18 4.08
C THR A 102 9.66 -19.17 4.39
N THR A 103 10.21 -18.03 4.81
CA THR A 103 11.64 -17.94 5.19
C THR A 103 11.96 -18.81 6.41
N SER A 104 11.07 -18.88 7.40
CA SER A 104 11.25 -19.76 8.57
C SER A 104 11.23 -21.24 8.18
N LEU A 105 10.35 -21.65 7.28
CA LEU A 105 10.29 -23.03 6.77
C LEU A 105 11.55 -23.40 5.98
N LEU A 106 12.00 -22.54 5.08
CA LEU A 106 13.20 -22.78 4.25
C LEU A 106 14.50 -22.89 5.07
N HIS A 107 14.60 -22.13 6.15
CA HIS A 107 15.77 -22.15 7.04
C HIS A 107 15.61 -23.11 8.23
N HIS A 108 14.64 -24.03 8.19
CA HIS A 108 14.35 -24.98 9.28
C HIS A 108 14.25 -24.31 10.66
N ALA A 109 13.82 -23.04 10.70
CA ALA A 109 13.59 -22.29 11.92
C ALA A 109 12.26 -22.71 12.56
N ARG A 110 12.04 -22.32 13.82
CA ARG A 110 10.77 -22.60 14.50
C ARG A 110 9.63 -21.87 13.79
N VAL A 111 8.67 -22.63 13.31
CA VAL A 111 7.46 -22.09 12.68
C VAL A 111 6.53 -21.54 13.75
N ASN A 112 6.10 -20.30 13.59
CA ASN A 112 5.06 -19.69 14.42
C ASN A 112 3.68 -20.13 13.93
N TRP A 113 3.16 -21.20 14.52
CA TRP A 113 1.85 -21.78 14.16
C TRP A 113 0.68 -20.78 14.31
N GLY A 114 0.78 -19.88 15.28
CA GLY A 114 -0.23 -18.82 15.46
C GLY A 114 -0.21 -17.84 14.29
N LEU A 115 0.96 -17.43 13.81
CA LEU A 115 1.10 -16.60 12.63
C LEU A 115 0.57 -17.31 11.39
N MET A 116 0.89 -18.60 11.21
CA MET A 116 0.41 -19.41 10.09
C MET A 116 -1.11 -19.50 10.06
N ALA A 117 -1.73 -19.81 11.21
CA ALA A 117 -3.18 -19.88 11.33
C ALA A 117 -3.85 -18.54 10.97
N MET A 118 -3.30 -17.42 11.43
CA MET A 118 -3.84 -16.09 11.14
C MET A 118 -3.69 -15.72 9.67
N VAL A 119 -2.56 -16.03 9.04
CA VAL A 119 -2.37 -15.78 7.59
C VAL A 119 -3.38 -16.58 6.77
N LEU A 120 -3.56 -17.86 7.05
CA LEU A 120 -4.56 -18.71 6.37
C LEU A 120 -5.98 -18.19 6.61
N PHE A 121 -6.31 -17.81 7.84
CA PHE A 121 -7.62 -17.24 8.17
C PHE A 121 -7.89 -15.93 7.42
N GLY A 122 -6.87 -15.08 7.25
CA GLY A 122 -6.98 -13.87 6.44
C GLY A 122 -7.24 -14.14 4.96
N PHE A 123 -6.60 -15.16 4.39
CA PHE A 123 -6.88 -15.56 3.00
C PHE A 123 -8.29 -16.16 2.85
N ILE A 124 -8.83 -16.84 3.86
CA ILE A 124 -10.25 -17.23 3.86
C ILE A 124 -11.16 -16.00 3.80
N GLY A 125 -10.82 -14.93 4.54
CA GLY A 125 -11.53 -13.65 4.46
C GLY A 125 -11.52 -13.05 3.03
N VAL A 126 -10.38 -13.13 2.33
CA VAL A 126 -10.30 -12.71 0.92
C VAL A 126 -11.25 -13.56 0.06
N VAL A 127 -11.28 -14.88 0.20
CA VAL A 127 -12.15 -15.77 -0.57
C VAL A 127 -13.64 -15.47 -0.31
N ILE A 128 -14.01 -15.26 0.96
CA ILE A 128 -15.39 -14.89 1.33
C ILE A 128 -15.80 -13.57 0.68
N MET A 129 -14.90 -12.59 0.70
CA MET A 129 -15.15 -11.27 0.13
C MET A 129 -15.29 -11.31 -1.40
N LEU A 130 -14.49 -12.15 -2.08
CA LEU A 130 -14.49 -12.29 -3.54
C LEU A 130 -15.61 -13.22 -4.05
N GLY A 131 -16.20 -14.07 -3.22
CA GLY A 131 -17.07 -15.19 -3.63
C GLY A 131 -18.33 -14.78 -4.39
N PRO A 132 -19.43 -14.39 -3.71
CA PRO A 132 -20.73 -14.25 -4.40
C PRO A 132 -21.03 -12.82 -4.91
N THR A 133 -20.17 -11.85 -4.68
CA THR A 133 -20.45 -10.42 -4.91
C THR A 133 -19.74 -9.85 -6.13
N ILE A 134 -18.85 -10.61 -6.75
CA ILE A 134 -18.03 -10.16 -7.88
C ILE A 134 -18.58 -10.76 -9.17
N GLY A 135 -18.96 -9.88 -10.09
CA GLY A 135 -19.35 -10.27 -11.45
C GLY A 135 -18.15 -10.82 -12.26
N PRO A 136 -18.40 -11.60 -13.33
CA PRO A 136 -17.31 -12.18 -14.16
C PRO A 136 -16.31 -11.13 -14.67
N HIS A 137 -16.77 -9.90 -14.92
CA HIS A 137 -15.92 -8.80 -15.40
C HIS A 137 -15.08 -8.14 -14.30
N GLU A 138 -15.41 -8.34 -13.02
CA GLU A 138 -14.72 -7.74 -11.88
C GLU A 138 -13.60 -8.64 -11.33
N TYR A 139 -13.58 -9.94 -11.67
CA TYR A 139 -12.54 -10.87 -11.20
C TYR A 139 -11.12 -10.41 -11.55
N TYR A 140 -10.93 -9.92 -12.77
CA TYR A 140 -9.62 -9.41 -13.17
C TYR A 140 -9.17 -8.24 -12.30
N ALA A 141 -10.05 -7.27 -12.05
CA ALA A 141 -9.76 -6.13 -11.19
C ALA A 141 -9.51 -6.53 -9.74
N ALA A 142 -10.17 -7.59 -9.25
CA ALA A 142 -9.96 -8.13 -7.92
C ALA A 142 -8.59 -8.80 -7.78
N VAL A 143 -8.19 -9.62 -8.76
CA VAL A 143 -6.85 -10.24 -8.80
C VAL A 143 -5.76 -9.16 -8.87
N VAL A 144 -5.96 -8.13 -9.68
CA VAL A 144 -5.04 -6.99 -9.78
C VAL A 144 -4.98 -6.23 -8.43
N GLY A 145 -6.11 -6.05 -7.73
CA GLY A 145 -6.16 -5.45 -6.39
C GLY A 145 -5.39 -6.27 -5.35
N LEU A 146 -5.50 -7.60 -5.41
CA LEU A 146 -4.73 -8.49 -4.54
C LEU A 146 -3.22 -8.43 -4.86
N ALA A 147 -2.86 -8.36 -6.15
CA ALA A 147 -1.48 -8.15 -6.57
C ALA A 147 -0.92 -6.80 -6.06
N ALA A 148 -1.76 -5.74 -6.02
CA ALA A 148 -1.39 -4.48 -5.38
C ALA A 148 -0.99 -4.68 -3.91
N GLY A 149 -1.73 -5.49 -3.15
CA GLY A 149 -1.40 -5.87 -1.77
C GLY A 149 -0.04 -6.57 -1.66
N PHE A 150 0.25 -7.52 -2.54
CA PHE A 150 1.55 -8.21 -2.60
C PHE A 150 2.70 -7.23 -2.87
N PHE A 151 2.58 -6.37 -3.88
CA PHE A 151 3.60 -5.38 -4.18
C PHE A 151 3.74 -4.32 -3.07
N THR A 152 2.64 -3.95 -2.40
CA THR A 152 2.66 -3.07 -1.22
C THR A 152 3.48 -3.70 -0.09
N ALA A 153 3.33 -4.99 0.17
CA ALA A 153 4.10 -5.70 1.20
C ALA A 153 5.61 -5.63 0.94
N ASN A 154 6.02 -5.89 -0.30
CA ASN A 154 7.42 -5.76 -0.70
C ASN A 154 7.90 -4.30 -0.58
N ALA A 155 7.16 -3.34 -1.11
CA ALA A 155 7.52 -1.93 -1.07
C ALA A 155 7.69 -1.41 0.36
N THR A 156 6.77 -1.72 1.29
CA THR A 156 6.84 -1.28 2.69
C THR A 156 7.99 -1.93 3.46
N THR A 157 8.32 -3.18 3.14
CA THR A 157 9.51 -3.87 3.69
C THR A 157 10.79 -3.12 3.30
N PHE A 158 10.92 -2.69 2.05
CA PHE A 158 12.06 -1.88 1.61
C PHE A 158 12.05 -0.46 2.17
N VAL A 159 10.88 0.17 2.41
CA VAL A 159 10.80 1.45 3.14
C VAL A 159 11.38 1.29 4.54
N LYS A 160 11.03 0.20 5.26
CA LYS A 160 11.57 -0.06 6.59
C LYS A 160 13.08 -0.28 6.54
N LYS A 161 13.57 -1.05 5.56
CA LYS A 161 15.02 -1.30 5.37
C LYS A 161 15.77 0.01 5.10
N LEU A 162 15.28 0.86 4.21
CA LEU A 162 15.88 2.17 3.92
C LEU A 162 15.83 3.10 5.13
N GLY A 163 14.75 3.08 5.90
CA GLY A 163 14.64 3.82 7.16
C GLY A 163 15.68 3.38 8.20
N MET A 164 15.99 2.08 8.29
CA MET A 164 17.08 1.57 9.16
C MET A 164 18.47 1.98 8.67
N LEU A 165 18.63 2.22 7.38
CA LEU A 165 19.85 2.76 6.78
C LEU A 165 19.94 4.30 6.86
N HIS A 166 19.03 4.94 7.62
CA HIS A 166 18.96 6.38 7.84
C HIS A 166 18.76 7.21 6.55
N GLU A 167 18.20 6.58 5.51
CA GLU A 167 17.84 7.32 4.28
C GLU A 167 16.68 8.30 4.56
N PRO A 168 16.78 9.57 4.10
CA PRO A 168 15.72 10.55 4.26
C PRO A 168 14.42 10.11 3.59
N GLU A 169 13.28 10.30 4.28
CA GLU A 169 11.98 9.91 3.74
C GLU A 169 11.66 10.59 2.41
N THR A 170 12.04 11.87 2.27
CA THR A 170 11.86 12.64 1.04
C THR A 170 12.57 12.02 -0.15
N ARG A 171 13.80 11.50 0.06
CA ARG A 171 14.55 10.77 -0.98
C ARG A 171 13.89 9.45 -1.35
N ILE A 172 13.42 8.68 -0.36
CA ILE A 172 12.70 7.41 -0.58
C ILE A 172 11.44 7.64 -1.44
N ILE A 173 10.72 8.73 -1.18
CA ILE A 173 9.51 9.07 -1.93
C ILE A 173 9.88 9.63 -3.30
N PHE A 174 10.91 10.47 -3.40
CA PHE A 174 11.35 11.05 -4.67
C PHE A 174 11.66 9.97 -5.71
N TYR A 175 12.43 8.94 -5.36
CA TYR A 175 12.72 7.85 -6.29
C TYR A 175 11.48 7.06 -6.69
N LEU A 176 10.53 6.86 -5.77
CA LEU A 176 9.26 6.22 -6.09
C LEU A 176 8.48 7.00 -7.13
N VAL A 177 8.29 8.31 -6.90
CA VAL A 177 7.49 9.14 -7.80
C VAL A 177 8.21 9.38 -9.13
N LEU A 178 9.55 9.40 -9.15
CA LEU A 178 10.34 9.48 -10.38
C LEU A 178 10.10 8.25 -11.26
N VAL A 179 10.21 7.04 -10.71
CA VAL A 179 9.92 5.79 -11.43
C VAL A 179 8.45 5.76 -11.86
N GLY A 180 7.54 6.18 -10.96
CA GLY A 180 6.11 6.27 -11.26
C GLY A 180 5.79 7.22 -12.40
N ALA A 181 6.49 8.37 -12.50
CA ALA A 181 6.30 9.32 -13.60
C ALA A 181 6.78 8.74 -14.93
N ILE A 182 7.94 8.07 -14.95
CA ILE A 182 8.47 7.43 -16.16
C ILE A 182 7.52 6.30 -16.62
N CYS A 183 7.14 5.40 -15.72
CA CYS A 183 6.23 4.30 -16.04
C CYS A 183 4.84 4.81 -16.46
N GLY A 184 4.32 5.83 -15.75
CA GLY A 184 3.04 6.45 -16.07
C GLY A 184 3.04 7.10 -17.45
N LEU A 185 4.12 7.83 -17.80
CA LEU A 185 4.27 8.45 -19.12
C LEU A 185 4.30 7.40 -20.24
N ILE A 186 5.14 6.37 -20.09
CA ILE A 186 5.23 5.26 -21.06
C ILE A 186 3.87 4.57 -21.21
N GLY A 187 3.24 4.21 -20.08
CA GLY A 187 1.93 3.55 -20.08
C GLY A 187 0.84 4.39 -20.74
N THR A 188 0.81 5.70 -20.49
CA THR A 188 -0.14 6.63 -21.12
C THR A 188 0.03 6.64 -22.65
N PHE A 189 1.25 6.74 -23.17
CA PHE A 189 1.46 6.69 -24.62
C PHE A 189 1.11 5.33 -25.23
N LEU A 190 1.37 4.23 -24.54
CA LEU A 190 1.01 2.88 -25.01
C LEU A 190 -0.50 2.63 -25.00
N THR A 191 -1.27 3.36 -24.20
CA THR A 191 -2.73 3.19 -24.08
C THR A 191 -3.55 4.23 -24.84
N GLY A 192 -2.93 4.99 -25.75
CA GLY A 192 -3.62 5.92 -26.64
C GLY A 192 -3.35 7.39 -26.38
N GLY A 193 -2.46 7.72 -25.44
CA GLY A 193 -2.06 9.10 -25.12
C GLY A 193 -2.95 9.76 -24.07
N PHE A 194 -2.83 11.07 -23.94
CA PHE A 194 -3.60 11.87 -22.98
C PHE A 194 -5.01 12.16 -23.50
N HIS A 195 -5.99 11.99 -22.65
CA HIS A 195 -7.39 12.33 -22.96
C HIS A 195 -7.62 13.85 -22.80
N PRO A 196 -8.55 14.45 -23.56
CA PRO A 196 -8.95 15.82 -23.36
C PRO A 196 -9.68 15.94 -22.00
N TRP A 197 -9.22 16.86 -21.15
CA TRP A 197 -9.77 17.03 -19.81
C TRP A 197 -10.88 18.04 -19.76
N SER A 198 -11.91 17.72 -18.98
CA SER A 198 -12.85 18.71 -18.48
C SER A 198 -12.21 19.51 -17.32
N VAL A 199 -12.78 20.70 -17.01
CA VAL A 199 -12.39 21.46 -15.81
C VAL A 199 -12.60 20.61 -14.54
N LYS A 200 -13.65 19.78 -14.51
CA LYS A 200 -13.91 18.85 -13.40
C LYS A 200 -12.82 17.79 -13.29
N GLY A 201 -12.41 17.17 -14.40
CA GLY A 201 -11.31 16.20 -14.44
C GLY A 201 -10.01 16.77 -13.91
N ALA A 202 -9.67 18.03 -14.29
CA ALA A 202 -8.48 18.71 -13.77
C ALA A 202 -8.54 18.93 -12.25
N LEU A 203 -9.71 19.30 -11.70
CA LEU A 203 -9.89 19.45 -10.25
C LEU A 203 -9.78 18.11 -9.52
N TYR A 204 -10.31 17.02 -10.07
CA TYR A 204 -10.19 15.68 -9.50
C TYR A 204 -8.72 15.22 -9.49
N ILE A 205 -7.98 15.44 -10.57
CA ILE A 205 -6.55 15.13 -10.63
C ILE A 205 -5.76 15.97 -9.61
N LEU A 206 -6.06 17.24 -9.44
CA LEU A 206 -5.39 18.08 -8.44
C LEU A 206 -5.67 17.56 -7.01
N GLY A 207 -6.92 17.26 -6.67
CA GLY A 207 -7.30 16.69 -5.38
C GLY A 207 -6.60 15.34 -5.12
N LEU A 208 -6.58 14.48 -6.16
CA LEU A 208 -5.87 13.19 -6.15
C LEU A 208 -4.37 13.38 -5.89
N CYS A 209 -3.71 14.32 -6.56
CA CYS A 209 -2.27 14.60 -6.40
C CYS A 209 -1.95 15.04 -4.97
N ILE A 210 -2.74 15.96 -4.40
CA ILE A 210 -2.58 16.43 -3.02
C ILE A 210 -2.76 15.26 -2.04
N CYS A 211 -3.83 14.49 -2.17
CA CYS A 211 -4.12 13.37 -1.30
C CYS A 211 -3.07 12.26 -1.42
N ALA A 212 -2.65 11.91 -2.64
CA ALA A 212 -1.61 10.92 -2.89
C ALA A 212 -0.28 11.32 -2.24
N THR A 213 0.13 12.57 -2.41
CA THR A 213 1.41 13.07 -1.94
C THR A 213 1.44 13.19 -0.43
N GLY A 214 0.38 13.74 0.18
CA GLY A 214 0.21 13.83 1.64
C GLY A 214 0.15 12.44 2.28
N GLY A 215 -0.63 11.54 1.72
CA GLY A 215 -0.73 10.15 2.16
C GLY A 215 0.60 9.42 2.08
N GLN A 216 1.32 9.57 0.95
CA GLN A 216 2.62 8.93 0.74
C GLN A 216 3.69 9.42 1.72
N PHE A 217 3.71 10.73 2.01
CA PHE A 217 4.63 11.29 3.00
C PHE A 217 4.35 10.76 4.41
N CYS A 218 3.08 10.83 4.85
CA CYS A 218 2.66 10.34 6.16
C CYS A 218 2.91 8.84 6.32
N LEU A 219 2.65 8.04 5.29
CA LEU A 219 2.88 6.58 5.27
C LEU A 219 4.38 6.28 5.37
N THR A 220 5.19 6.89 4.51
CA THR A 220 6.65 6.64 4.48
C THR A 220 7.27 6.99 5.83
N ARG A 221 6.90 8.15 6.43
CA ARG A 221 7.36 8.55 7.74
C ARG A 221 6.91 7.60 8.85
N ALA A 222 5.67 7.09 8.79
CA ALA A 222 5.15 6.14 9.76
C ALA A 222 5.90 4.79 9.72
N PHE A 223 6.28 4.31 8.53
CA PHE A 223 7.03 3.06 8.41
C PHE A 223 8.53 3.22 8.61
N SER A 224 9.14 4.32 8.17
CA SER A 224 10.58 4.53 8.33
C SER A 224 10.97 4.77 9.80
N ARG A 225 10.27 5.67 10.50
CA ARG A 225 10.59 6.06 11.88
C ARG A 225 9.71 5.41 12.93
N GLY A 226 8.47 5.07 12.58
CA GLY A 226 7.48 4.54 13.52
C GLY A 226 7.66 3.08 13.91
N ASN A 227 6.85 2.64 14.85
CA ASN A 227 6.73 1.23 15.19
C ASN A 227 6.00 0.51 14.06
N LEU A 228 6.69 -0.45 13.43
CA LEU A 228 6.17 -1.21 12.27
C LEU A 228 4.80 -1.84 12.57
N VAL A 229 4.66 -2.49 13.73
CA VAL A 229 3.43 -3.19 14.12
C VAL A 229 2.27 -2.22 14.30
N LEU A 230 2.50 -1.10 15.01
CA LEU A 230 1.47 -0.09 15.21
C LEU A 230 1.06 0.58 13.88
N SER A 231 2.05 0.89 13.03
CA SER A 231 1.79 1.47 11.72
C SER A 231 0.98 0.53 10.82
N SER A 232 1.34 -0.77 10.78
CA SER A 232 0.59 -1.77 10.02
C SER A 232 -0.84 -1.96 10.53
N SER A 233 -1.03 -1.98 11.85
CA SER A 233 -2.36 -2.09 12.45
C SER A 233 -3.24 -0.89 12.14
N LEU A 234 -2.69 0.34 12.27
CA LEU A 234 -3.43 1.57 11.96
C LEU A 234 -3.69 1.75 10.45
N GLN A 235 -2.99 1.03 9.60
CA GLN A 235 -3.22 1.05 8.16
C GLN A 235 -4.62 0.52 7.79
N TYR A 236 -5.16 -0.41 8.56
CA TYR A 236 -6.51 -0.94 8.33
C TYR A 236 -7.63 0.11 8.49
N THR A 237 -7.37 1.26 9.14
CA THR A 237 -8.33 2.37 9.18
C THR A 237 -8.65 2.93 7.80
N VAL A 238 -7.79 2.71 6.79
CA VAL A 238 -8.10 3.08 5.39
C VAL A 238 -9.34 2.35 4.91
N ILE A 239 -9.49 1.07 5.24
CA ILE A 239 -10.64 0.23 4.83
C ILE A 239 -11.93 0.84 5.37
N LEU A 240 -11.95 1.24 6.64
CA LEU A 240 -13.12 1.87 7.26
C LEU A 240 -13.49 3.17 6.56
N PHE A 241 -12.51 4.08 6.41
CA PHE A 241 -12.76 5.38 5.76
C PHE A 241 -13.19 5.22 4.31
N SER A 242 -12.55 4.32 3.55
CA SER A 242 -12.87 4.10 2.14
C SER A 242 -14.24 3.45 1.94
N THR A 243 -14.64 2.52 2.81
CA THR A 243 -15.99 1.91 2.76
C THR A 243 -17.07 2.95 3.07
N ILE A 244 -16.89 3.75 4.12
CA ILE A 244 -17.83 4.82 4.49
C ILE A 244 -17.96 5.85 3.34
N LEU A 245 -16.83 6.28 2.75
CA LEU A 245 -16.84 7.21 1.64
C LEU A 245 -17.45 6.60 0.37
N GLY A 246 -17.23 5.31 0.11
CA GLY A 246 -17.82 4.58 -1.00
C GLY A 246 -19.36 4.52 -0.90
N GLU A 247 -19.87 4.21 0.30
CA GLU A 247 -21.31 4.18 0.56
C GLU A 247 -21.96 5.56 0.45
N ILE A 248 -21.36 6.60 1.04
CA ILE A 248 -21.91 7.97 1.05
C ILE A 248 -21.85 8.63 -0.33
N LEU A 249 -20.73 8.49 -1.05
CA LEU A 249 -20.47 9.27 -2.27
C LEU A 249 -20.87 8.54 -3.56
N PHE A 250 -20.83 7.20 -3.55
CA PHE A 250 -21.07 6.38 -4.74
C PHE A 250 -22.26 5.44 -4.59
N LEU A 251 -22.95 5.46 -3.44
CA LEU A 251 -24.06 4.56 -3.12
C LEU A 251 -23.67 3.07 -3.30
N GLU A 252 -22.41 2.74 -2.99
CA GLU A 252 -21.88 1.39 -3.08
C GLU A 252 -22.26 0.59 -1.83
N PRO A 253 -23.26 -0.30 -1.88
CA PRO A 253 -23.69 -1.05 -0.71
C PRO A 253 -22.58 -2.03 -0.30
N ALA A 254 -22.17 -1.97 0.95
CA ALA A 254 -21.33 -3.01 1.54
C ALA A 254 -22.20 -4.25 1.79
N THR A 255 -22.15 -5.24 0.91
CA THR A 255 -22.90 -6.49 1.06
C THR A 255 -22.41 -7.29 2.27
N PHE A 256 -23.26 -8.11 2.88
CA PHE A 256 -22.92 -8.86 4.06
C PHE A 256 -21.63 -9.72 3.91
N PRO A 257 -21.40 -10.47 2.80
CA PRO A 257 -20.14 -11.19 2.60
C PRO A 257 -18.91 -10.27 2.56
N VAL A 258 -19.02 -9.08 1.95
CA VAL A 258 -17.93 -8.10 1.89
C VAL A 258 -17.58 -7.63 3.29
N ILE A 259 -18.59 -7.28 4.13
CA ILE A 259 -18.36 -6.86 5.52
C ILE A 259 -17.70 -7.99 6.33
N CYS A 260 -18.19 -9.22 6.22
CA CYS A 260 -17.59 -10.36 6.90
C CYS A 260 -16.14 -10.59 6.47
N GLY A 261 -15.84 -10.57 5.17
CA GLY A 261 -14.49 -10.72 4.65
C GLY A 261 -13.55 -9.61 5.12
N MET A 262 -14.00 -8.35 5.12
CA MET A 262 -13.24 -7.20 5.65
C MET A 262 -12.89 -7.40 7.13
N LEU A 263 -13.85 -7.79 7.96
CA LEU A 263 -13.64 -8.01 9.39
C LEU A 263 -12.64 -9.14 9.63
N ILE A 264 -12.72 -10.24 8.87
CA ILE A 264 -11.78 -11.36 8.95
C ILE A 264 -10.38 -10.91 8.57
N ILE A 265 -10.22 -10.15 7.47
CA ILE A 265 -8.92 -9.66 7.00
C ILE A 265 -8.30 -8.71 8.04
N VAL A 266 -9.08 -7.75 8.56
CA VAL A 266 -8.62 -6.80 9.58
C VAL A 266 -8.19 -7.54 10.85
N PHE A 267 -9.03 -8.44 11.36
CA PHE A 267 -8.73 -9.24 12.55
C PHE A 267 -7.49 -10.11 12.36
N SER A 268 -7.41 -10.82 11.26
CA SER A 268 -6.26 -11.65 10.89
C SER A 268 -4.97 -10.86 10.80
N GLY A 269 -5.00 -9.69 10.16
CA GLY A 269 -3.83 -8.82 10.02
C GLY A 269 -3.37 -8.23 11.36
N LEU A 270 -4.30 -7.84 12.24
CA LEU A 270 -4.00 -7.39 13.61
C LEU A 270 -3.34 -8.52 14.43
N MET A 271 -3.90 -9.72 14.37
CA MET A 271 -3.37 -10.89 15.07
C MET A 271 -2.02 -11.34 14.51
N SER A 272 -1.84 -11.35 13.19
CA SER A 272 -0.55 -11.63 12.56
C SER A 272 0.53 -10.67 13.07
N SER A 273 0.22 -9.38 13.12
CA SER A 273 1.12 -8.36 13.66
C SER A 273 1.46 -8.60 15.14
N TYR A 274 0.48 -9.03 15.95
CA TYR A 274 0.70 -9.37 17.34
C TYR A 274 1.65 -10.57 17.49
N PHE A 275 1.46 -11.65 16.72
CA PHE A 275 2.33 -12.84 16.76
C PHE A 275 3.76 -12.52 16.34
N VAL A 276 3.96 -11.76 15.28
CA VAL A 276 5.29 -11.30 14.85
C VAL A 276 5.98 -10.47 15.94
N ARG A 277 5.24 -9.57 16.61
CA ARG A 277 5.78 -8.78 17.71
C ARG A 277 6.20 -9.65 18.90
N ARG A 278 5.38 -10.62 19.27
CA ARG A 278 5.66 -11.55 20.36
C ARG A 278 6.93 -12.37 20.11
N GLU A 279 7.07 -12.88 18.89
CA GLU A 279 8.24 -13.64 18.47
C GLU A 279 9.52 -12.80 18.51
N ASN A 280 9.48 -11.59 17.94
CA ASN A 280 10.61 -10.67 17.97
C ASN A 280 11.03 -10.29 19.40
N LYS A 281 10.07 -10.15 20.34
CA LYS A 281 10.39 -9.91 21.76
C LYS A 281 11.09 -11.11 22.38
N PHE A 282 10.58 -12.31 22.15
CA PHE A 282 11.17 -13.55 22.67
C PHE A 282 12.61 -13.76 22.14
N LEU A 283 12.86 -13.51 20.86
CA LEU A 283 14.20 -13.63 20.26
C LEU A 283 15.18 -12.62 20.87
N LYS A 284 14.75 -11.38 21.13
CA LYS A 284 15.58 -10.38 21.79
C LYS A 284 15.92 -10.74 23.25
N GLU A 285 14.98 -11.26 24.00
CA GLU A 285 15.18 -11.71 25.37
C GLU A 285 16.17 -12.89 25.41
N LYS A 286 16.02 -13.85 24.49
CA LYS A 286 16.93 -14.99 24.37
C LYS A 286 18.36 -14.56 24.00
N ALA A 287 18.52 -13.60 23.10
CA ALA A 287 19.83 -13.07 22.72
C ALA A 287 20.51 -12.36 23.90
N LYS A 288 19.76 -11.57 24.70
CA LYS A 288 20.29 -10.93 25.90
C LYS A 288 20.71 -11.95 26.96
N ALA A 289 19.90 -13.00 27.18
CA ALA A 289 20.23 -14.05 28.12
C ALA A 289 21.47 -14.89 27.71
N SER A 290 21.71 -15.05 26.42
CA SER A 290 22.91 -15.70 25.89
C SER A 290 24.16 -14.83 26.11
N GLN A 291 24.08 -13.52 25.89
CA GLN A 291 25.20 -12.60 26.13
C GLN A 291 25.57 -12.49 27.60
N SER A 292 24.60 -12.54 28.53
CA SER A 292 24.85 -12.52 29.97
C SER A 292 25.45 -13.81 30.52
N LYS A 293 25.43 -14.91 29.76
CA LYS A 293 26.08 -16.18 30.14
C LYS A 293 27.51 -16.30 29.63
N THR A 294 27.91 -15.47 28.68
CA THR A 294 29.25 -15.44 28.06
C THR A 294 30.14 -14.32 28.61
N ALA A 295 29.57 -13.38 29.40
CA ALA A 295 30.27 -12.38 30.18
C ALA A 295 30.41 -12.82 31.65
#